data_679d819d79385d144213237075a8ec72
#
_entry.id   679d819d79385d144213237075a8ec72
#
_cell.length_a   1.000
_cell.length_b   1.000
_cell.length_c   1.000
_cell.angle_alpha   90.00
_cell.angle_beta   90.00
_cell.angle_gamma   90.00
#
_symmetry.space_group_name_H-M   'P 1'
#
loop_
_entity.id
_entity.type
_entity.pdbx_description
1 polymer ?
#
loop_
_entity_poly.entity_id
_entity_poly.type
_entity_poly.pdbx_seq_one_letter_code
_entity_poly.pdbx_strand_id
1 'polypeptide(L)'
;MKIAQHISQLLYRYQCVMVPGFGAFLTETQSAQMQQGTHTFFPPKKLLSFNAQIKSNDGLLANYIARHEKISYEEAVVIIQHEVAIWQSMLETHQAVTLNNIGFLSLNDDHNIVFSPNAQKNYLAESFGLSAVNVEAIERIAVENLLAASEQPNTVFERKVEIVQDEVAETPVIAMDTQKRRPYLHYAAVLVLALAVT
;
A
#
# COMPACT_ATOMS: atom_id res chain seq x y z
N MET A 1 2.42 -21.40 -18.42
CA MET A 1 1.71 -20.11 -18.66
C MET A 1 2.67 -18.95 -18.51
N LYS A 2 3.31 -18.54 -19.60
CA LYS A 2 4.31 -17.44 -19.58
C LYS A 2 3.67 -16.08 -19.32
N ILE A 3 2.45 -15.82 -19.84
CA ILE A 3 1.77 -14.53 -19.69
C ILE A 3 1.48 -14.19 -18.22
N ALA A 4 1.06 -15.14 -17.41
CA ALA A 4 0.86 -14.92 -15.97
C ALA A 4 2.13 -14.41 -15.27
N GLN A 5 3.31 -14.88 -15.70
CA GLN A 5 4.59 -14.40 -15.18
C GLN A 5 4.84 -12.93 -15.56
N HIS A 6 4.55 -12.54 -16.80
CA HIS A 6 4.69 -11.16 -17.25
C HIS A 6 3.71 -10.23 -16.52
N ILE A 7 2.46 -10.65 -16.34
CA ILE A 7 1.47 -9.92 -15.53
C ILE A 7 1.99 -9.74 -14.10
N SER A 8 2.48 -10.82 -13.48
CA SER A 8 3.05 -10.77 -12.13
C SER A 8 4.20 -9.77 -12.00
N GLN A 9 5.08 -9.68 -13.00
CA GLN A 9 6.17 -8.71 -13.01
C GLN A 9 5.70 -7.27 -13.16
N LEU A 10 4.67 -7.04 -13.97
CA LEU A 10 4.09 -5.72 -14.17
C LEU A 10 3.36 -5.21 -12.90
N LEU A 11 2.71 -6.09 -12.13
CA LEU A 11 1.98 -5.73 -10.91
C LEU A 11 2.87 -5.15 -9.79
N TYR A 12 4.18 -5.40 -9.82
CA TYR A 12 5.10 -4.70 -8.91
C TYR A 12 5.19 -3.20 -9.19
N ARG A 13 5.09 -2.80 -10.47
CA ARG A 13 5.33 -1.43 -10.91
C ARG A 13 4.04 -0.66 -11.18
N TYR A 14 3.01 -1.33 -11.70
CA TYR A 14 1.77 -0.72 -12.16
C TYR A 14 0.61 -1.06 -11.25
N GLN A 15 -0.30 -0.11 -11.09
CA GLN A 15 -1.53 -0.30 -10.32
C GLN A 15 -2.63 -1.01 -11.11
N CYS A 16 -2.52 -0.99 -12.43
CA CYS A 16 -3.45 -1.65 -13.34
C CYS A 16 -2.68 -2.35 -14.44
N VAL A 17 -2.99 -3.62 -14.68
CA VAL A 17 -2.46 -4.41 -15.80
C VAL A 17 -3.65 -4.97 -16.58
N MET A 18 -3.90 -4.42 -17.75
CA MET A 18 -4.98 -4.84 -18.63
C MET A 18 -4.56 -6.07 -19.44
N VAL A 19 -5.46 -7.06 -19.49
CA VAL A 19 -5.35 -8.23 -20.36
C VAL A 19 -6.41 -8.09 -21.45
N PRO A 20 -6.04 -7.74 -22.69
CA PRO A 20 -6.98 -7.44 -23.76
C PRO A 20 -7.99 -8.56 -23.98
N GLY A 21 -9.27 -8.21 -24.03
CA GLY A 21 -10.38 -9.16 -24.23
C GLY A 21 -10.76 -10.00 -23.01
N PHE A 22 -10.04 -9.87 -21.88
CA PHE A 22 -10.30 -10.69 -20.70
C PHE A 22 -10.72 -9.86 -19.48
N GLY A 23 -9.90 -8.91 -19.07
CA GLY A 23 -10.12 -8.06 -17.90
C GLY A 23 -8.86 -7.35 -17.46
N ALA A 24 -8.88 -6.74 -16.28
CA ALA A 24 -7.73 -6.06 -15.70
C ALA A 24 -7.46 -6.49 -14.26
N PHE A 25 -6.18 -6.68 -13.94
CA PHE A 25 -5.71 -6.84 -12.58
C PHE A 25 -5.40 -5.46 -11.99
N LEU A 26 -5.98 -5.18 -10.83
CA LEU A 26 -5.85 -3.91 -10.13
C LEU A 26 -5.12 -4.13 -8.82
N THR A 27 -4.29 -3.18 -8.42
CA THR A 27 -3.60 -3.21 -7.13
C THR A 27 -3.92 -1.96 -6.34
N GLU A 28 -4.22 -2.13 -5.05
CA GLU A 28 -4.41 -1.06 -4.09
C GLU A 28 -3.45 -1.23 -2.93
N THR A 29 -2.79 -0.14 -2.52
CA THR A 29 -1.86 -0.19 -1.38
C THR A 29 -2.63 -0.10 -0.08
N GLN A 30 -2.47 -1.13 0.75
CA GLN A 30 -2.96 -1.17 2.12
C GLN A 30 -1.80 -0.83 3.06
N SER A 31 -2.00 0.17 3.92
CA SER A 31 -1.02 0.53 4.96
C SER A 31 -0.80 -0.59 5.96
N ALA A 32 0.31 -0.53 6.71
CA ALA A 32 0.55 -1.43 7.82
C ALA A 32 -0.64 -1.46 8.77
N GLN A 33 -1.00 -2.64 9.27
CA GLN A 33 -2.13 -2.83 10.16
C GLN A 33 -1.70 -3.54 11.44
N MET A 34 -2.31 -3.13 12.55
CA MET A 34 -2.20 -3.83 13.82
C MET A 34 -3.49 -4.58 14.11
N GLN A 35 -3.39 -5.87 14.32
CA GLN A 35 -4.51 -6.69 14.78
C GLN A 35 -4.57 -6.63 16.30
N GLN A 36 -5.56 -5.94 16.85
CA GLN A 36 -5.66 -5.67 18.30
C GLN A 36 -5.77 -6.95 19.15
N GLY A 37 -6.46 -7.99 18.67
CA GLY A 37 -6.65 -9.23 19.45
C GLY A 37 -5.39 -10.07 19.63
N THR A 38 -4.44 -9.97 18.72
CA THR A 38 -3.18 -10.75 18.74
C THR A 38 -1.94 -9.87 18.90
N HIS A 39 -2.10 -8.54 18.99
CA HIS A 39 -1.01 -7.55 19.01
C HIS A 39 0.01 -7.78 17.88
N THR A 40 -0.48 -8.26 16.73
CA THR A 40 0.36 -8.56 15.57
C THR A 40 0.34 -7.38 14.59
N PHE A 41 1.52 -6.90 14.24
CA PHE A 41 1.71 -5.89 13.20
C PHE A 41 1.94 -6.59 11.87
N PHE A 42 1.11 -6.25 10.89
CA PHE A 42 1.26 -6.68 9.51
C PHE A 42 1.90 -5.56 8.69
N PRO A 43 2.90 -5.86 7.86
CA PRO A 43 3.50 -4.87 6.99
C PRO A 43 2.51 -4.35 5.95
N PRO A 44 2.76 -3.19 5.34
CA PRO A 44 1.97 -2.72 4.23
C PRO A 44 2.05 -3.71 3.06
N LYS A 45 0.97 -3.79 2.28
CA LYS A 45 0.87 -4.73 1.15
C LYS A 45 0.05 -4.13 0.00
N LYS A 46 0.23 -4.67 -1.20
CA LYS A 46 -0.70 -4.46 -2.30
C LYS A 46 -1.81 -5.51 -2.25
N LEU A 47 -3.05 -5.03 -2.13
CA LEU A 47 -4.23 -5.85 -2.35
C LEU A 47 -4.43 -6.01 -3.85
N LEU A 48 -4.67 -7.23 -4.28
CA LEU A 48 -4.89 -7.56 -5.68
C LEU A 48 -6.36 -7.88 -5.92
N SER A 49 -6.95 -7.26 -6.95
CA SER A 49 -8.31 -7.51 -7.39
C SER A 49 -8.36 -7.69 -8.91
N PHE A 50 -9.46 -8.21 -9.43
CA PHE A 50 -9.67 -8.40 -10.85
C PHE A 50 -11.00 -7.78 -11.27
N ASN A 51 -11.00 -7.05 -12.40
CA ASN A 51 -12.19 -6.46 -13.00
C ASN A 51 -12.37 -6.99 -14.43
N ALA A 52 -13.39 -7.81 -14.64
CA ALA A 52 -13.72 -8.40 -15.92
C ALA A 52 -14.33 -7.40 -16.93
N GLN A 53 -14.73 -6.19 -16.50
CA GLN A 53 -15.33 -5.19 -17.38
C GLN A 53 -14.29 -4.38 -18.16
N ILE A 54 -13.05 -4.30 -17.65
CA ILE A 54 -11.96 -3.53 -18.26
C ILE A 54 -11.25 -4.43 -19.28
N LYS A 55 -11.79 -4.50 -20.51
CA LYS A 55 -11.29 -5.38 -21.58
C LYS A 55 -10.48 -4.67 -22.64
N SER A 56 -10.25 -3.36 -22.47
CA SER A 56 -9.48 -2.55 -23.42
C SER A 56 -8.00 -2.97 -23.48
N ASN A 57 -7.34 -2.55 -24.56
CA ASN A 57 -5.91 -2.76 -24.73
C ASN A 57 -5.19 -1.42 -24.59
N ASP A 58 -4.42 -1.26 -23.51
CA ASP A 58 -3.54 -0.09 -23.30
C ASP A 58 -2.14 -0.30 -23.91
N GLY A 59 -1.89 -1.48 -24.45
CA GLY A 59 -0.59 -1.87 -25.02
C GLY A 59 0.48 -2.21 -24.00
N LEU A 60 0.27 -2.00 -22.70
CA LEU A 60 1.29 -2.22 -21.67
C LEU A 60 1.78 -3.67 -21.66
N LEU A 61 0.87 -4.63 -21.56
CA LEU A 61 1.21 -6.04 -21.48
C LEU A 61 1.85 -6.53 -22.79
N ALA A 62 1.30 -6.16 -23.94
CA ALA A 62 1.82 -6.57 -25.24
C ALA A 62 3.22 -5.99 -25.50
N ASN A 63 3.46 -4.71 -25.22
CA ASN A 63 4.79 -4.10 -25.32
C ASN A 63 5.80 -4.74 -24.38
N TYR A 64 5.37 -5.08 -23.17
CA TYR A 64 6.24 -5.74 -22.19
C TYR A 64 6.68 -7.12 -22.69
N ILE A 65 5.72 -7.94 -23.17
CA ILE A 65 6.00 -9.28 -23.73
C ILE A 65 6.91 -9.15 -24.96
N ALA A 66 6.60 -8.25 -25.89
CA ALA A 66 7.37 -8.04 -27.11
C ALA A 66 8.85 -7.76 -26.80
N ARG A 67 9.11 -6.87 -25.83
CA ARG A 67 10.49 -6.53 -25.43
C ARG A 67 11.19 -7.67 -24.70
N HIS A 68 10.45 -8.40 -23.84
CA HIS A 68 11.04 -9.45 -23.00
C HIS A 68 11.35 -10.73 -23.82
N GLU A 69 10.43 -11.11 -24.71
CA GLU A 69 10.56 -12.30 -25.58
C GLU A 69 11.28 -11.99 -26.90
N LYS A 70 11.59 -10.71 -27.19
CA LYS A 70 12.22 -10.22 -28.43
C LYS A 70 11.44 -10.57 -29.69
N ILE A 71 10.12 -10.40 -29.64
CA ILE A 71 9.16 -10.58 -30.71
C ILE A 71 8.50 -9.25 -31.12
N SER A 72 7.76 -9.23 -32.21
CA SER A 72 6.99 -8.05 -32.59
C SER A 72 5.81 -7.79 -31.65
N TYR A 73 5.29 -6.56 -31.68
CA TYR A 73 4.09 -6.20 -30.89
C TYR A 73 2.88 -7.03 -31.33
N GLU A 74 2.73 -7.21 -32.64
CA GLU A 74 1.63 -7.97 -33.25
C GLU A 74 1.66 -9.43 -32.81
N GLU A 75 2.84 -10.05 -32.81
CA GLU A 75 3.02 -11.42 -32.32
C GLU A 75 2.68 -11.52 -30.82
N ALA A 76 3.09 -10.55 -30.01
CA ALA A 76 2.75 -10.50 -28.60
C ALA A 76 1.23 -10.42 -28.36
N VAL A 77 0.51 -9.62 -29.16
CA VAL A 77 -0.95 -9.52 -29.12
C VAL A 77 -1.60 -10.86 -29.46
N VAL A 78 -1.14 -11.54 -30.52
CA VAL A 78 -1.65 -12.87 -30.90
C VAL A 78 -1.44 -13.90 -29.77
N ILE A 79 -0.28 -13.90 -29.15
CA ILE A 79 0.02 -14.78 -28.01
C ILE A 79 -0.92 -14.51 -26.83
N ILE A 80 -1.19 -13.22 -26.50
CA ILE A 80 -2.13 -12.85 -25.45
C ILE A 80 -3.54 -13.35 -25.79
N GLN A 81 -4.01 -13.09 -27.00
CA GLN A 81 -5.35 -13.54 -27.45
C GLN A 81 -5.52 -15.05 -27.39
N HIS A 82 -4.51 -15.80 -27.79
CA HIS A 82 -4.53 -17.27 -27.71
C HIS A 82 -4.64 -17.77 -26.25
N GLU A 83 -3.83 -17.22 -25.33
CA GLU A 83 -3.92 -17.60 -23.93
C GLU A 83 -5.26 -17.20 -23.29
N VAL A 84 -5.79 -16.02 -23.63
CA VAL A 84 -7.11 -15.56 -23.18
C VAL A 84 -8.21 -16.50 -23.65
N ALA A 85 -8.16 -16.98 -24.89
CA ALA A 85 -9.12 -17.97 -25.42
C ALA A 85 -9.06 -19.28 -24.63
N ILE A 86 -7.87 -19.75 -24.26
CA ILE A 86 -7.68 -20.93 -23.40
C ILE A 86 -8.30 -20.69 -22.02
N TRP A 87 -8.04 -19.54 -21.39
CA TRP A 87 -8.61 -19.23 -20.07
C TRP A 87 -10.12 -19.14 -20.08
N GLN A 88 -10.70 -18.53 -21.12
CA GLN A 88 -12.15 -18.45 -21.31
C GLN A 88 -12.76 -19.85 -21.46
N SER A 89 -12.17 -20.70 -22.31
CA SER A 89 -12.63 -22.09 -22.49
C SER A 89 -12.54 -22.91 -21.18
N MET A 90 -11.48 -22.74 -20.39
CA MET A 90 -11.37 -23.39 -19.09
C MET A 90 -12.46 -22.92 -18.12
N LEU A 91 -12.74 -21.62 -18.08
CA LEU A 91 -13.79 -21.05 -17.22
C LEU A 91 -15.18 -21.54 -17.65
N GLU A 92 -15.47 -21.60 -18.94
CA GLU A 92 -16.75 -22.12 -19.48
C GLU A 92 -16.98 -23.59 -19.12
N THR A 93 -15.90 -24.36 -18.97
CA THR A 93 -15.98 -25.76 -18.49
C THR A 93 -15.94 -25.87 -16.96
N HIS A 94 -16.19 -24.79 -16.25
CA HIS A 94 -16.13 -24.70 -14.78
C HIS A 94 -14.78 -25.13 -14.16
N GLN A 95 -13.71 -25.05 -14.93
CA GLN A 95 -12.35 -25.26 -14.43
C GLN A 95 -11.77 -23.94 -13.93
N ALA A 96 -11.08 -23.99 -12.80
CA ALA A 96 -10.38 -22.82 -12.30
C ALA A 96 -9.11 -22.56 -13.12
N VAL A 97 -8.90 -21.30 -13.50
CA VAL A 97 -7.67 -20.83 -14.14
C VAL A 97 -6.68 -20.40 -13.07
N THR A 98 -5.63 -21.17 -12.87
CA THR A 98 -4.58 -20.85 -11.91
C THR A 98 -3.48 -20.01 -12.57
N LEU A 99 -3.28 -18.80 -12.06
CA LEU A 99 -2.23 -17.87 -12.48
C LEU A 99 -1.13 -17.86 -11.41
N ASN A 100 0.01 -18.45 -11.73
CA ASN A 100 1.12 -18.57 -10.77
C ASN A 100 1.51 -17.22 -10.19
N ASN A 101 1.66 -17.16 -8.86
CA ASN A 101 1.96 -15.97 -8.05
C ASN A 101 0.85 -14.92 -7.98
N ILE A 102 -0.18 -14.96 -8.82
CA ILE A 102 -1.26 -13.97 -8.87
C ILE A 102 -2.46 -14.46 -8.06
N GLY A 103 -2.94 -15.67 -8.37
CA GLY A 103 -4.12 -16.25 -7.75
C GLY A 103 -4.84 -17.18 -8.71
N PHE A 104 -6.13 -17.39 -8.49
CA PHE A 104 -6.95 -18.18 -9.38
C PHE A 104 -8.27 -17.48 -9.71
N LEU A 105 -8.80 -17.77 -10.90
CA LEU A 105 -10.06 -17.29 -11.42
C LEU A 105 -11.00 -18.47 -11.56
N SER A 106 -12.26 -18.28 -11.20
CA SER A 106 -13.34 -19.27 -11.36
C SER A 106 -14.62 -18.55 -11.77
N LEU A 107 -15.61 -19.30 -12.27
CA LEU A 107 -16.96 -18.77 -12.43
C LEU A 107 -17.78 -19.09 -11.19
N ASN A 108 -18.65 -18.14 -10.79
CA ASN A 108 -19.72 -18.39 -9.83
C ASN A 108 -20.97 -18.94 -10.55
N ASP A 109 -22.01 -19.26 -9.78
CA ASP A 109 -23.29 -19.76 -10.32
C ASP A 109 -23.96 -18.77 -11.28
N ASP A 110 -23.69 -17.49 -11.17
CA ASP A 110 -24.19 -16.42 -12.05
C ASP A 110 -23.32 -16.20 -13.29
N HIS A 111 -22.36 -17.08 -13.57
CA HIS A 111 -21.40 -16.98 -14.68
C HIS A 111 -20.50 -15.74 -14.63
N ASN A 112 -20.32 -15.12 -13.46
CA ASN A 112 -19.37 -14.05 -13.25
C ASN A 112 -18.00 -14.60 -12.84
N ILE A 113 -16.94 -13.96 -13.35
CA ILE A 113 -15.57 -14.31 -12.98
C ILE A 113 -15.29 -13.83 -11.54
N VAL A 114 -14.97 -14.77 -10.67
CA VAL A 114 -14.52 -14.53 -9.29
C VAL A 114 -13.02 -14.74 -9.23
N PHE A 115 -12.33 -13.78 -8.64
CA PHE A 115 -10.89 -13.83 -8.46
C PHE A 115 -10.51 -14.02 -6.99
N SER A 116 -9.64 -14.99 -6.74
CA SER A 116 -9.05 -15.23 -5.43
C SER A 116 -7.54 -14.99 -5.50
N PRO A 117 -7.03 -13.92 -4.87
CA PRO A 117 -5.61 -13.56 -4.92
C PRO A 117 -4.75 -14.55 -4.13
N ASN A 118 -3.49 -14.72 -4.55
CA ASN A 118 -2.50 -15.45 -3.76
C ASN A 118 -2.07 -14.60 -2.55
N ALA A 119 -2.51 -15.01 -1.36
CA ALA A 119 -2.24 -14.30 -0.11
C ALA A 119 -0.75 -14.32 0.30
N GLN A 120 0.05 -15.25 -0.22
CA GLN A 120 1.46 -15.38 0.12
C GLN A 120 2.36 -14.38 -0.62
N LYS A 121 1.85 -13.78 -1.70
CA LYS A 121 2.64 -12.87 -2.54
C LYS A 121 2.29 -11.43 -2.26
N ASN A 122 3.26 -10.65 -1.80
CA ASN A 122 3.14 -9.20 -1.69
C ASN A 122 3.81 -8.52 -2.90
N TYR A 123 3.06 -7.71 -3.63
CA TYR A 123 3.53 -6.95 -4.79
C TYR A 123 4.06 -5.56 -4.43
N LEU A 124 4.06 -5.17 -3.16
CA LEU A 124 4.63 -3.92 -2.68
C LEU A 124 6.13 -4.08 -2.48
N ALA A 125 6.92 -3.48 -3.37
CA ALA A 125 8.39 -3.62 -3.35
C ALA A 125 9.01 -3.03 -2.07
N GLU A 126 8.42 -1.96 -1.54
CA GLU A 126 8.85 -1.29 -0.31
C GLU A 126 8.68 -2.17 0.95
N SER A 127 7.85 -3.21 0.86
CA SER A 127 7.63 -4.17 1.95
C SER A 127 8.48 -5.42 1.80
N PHE A 128 9.41 -5.46 0.85
CA PHE A 128 10.27 -6.62 0.67
C PHE A 128 11.12 -6.88 1.92
N GLY A 129 11.08 -8.13 2.41
CA GLY A 129 11.79 -8.52 3.63
C GLY A 129 11.05 -8.22 4.94
N LEU A 130 9.92 -7.49 4.89
CA LEU A 130 9.09 -7.29 6.08
C LEU A 130 8.17 -8.49 6.31
N SER A 131 8.11 -8.95 7.55
CA SER A 131 7.21 -10.01 8.02
C SER A 131 6.26 -9.47 9.08
N ALA A 132 5.21 -10.24 9.39
CA ALA A 132 4.37 -9.95 10.53
C ALA A 132 5.18 -10.09 11.84
N VAL A 133 5.01 -9.14 12.75
CA VAL A 133 5.70 -9.10 14.04
C VAL A 133 4.66 -9.11 15.15
N ASN A 134 4.78 -10.07 16.07
CA ASN A 134 3.98 -10.09 17.29
C ASN A 134 4.71 -9.29 18.37
N VAL A 135 4.01 -8.35 19.01
CA VAL A 135 4.55 -7.50 20.07
C VAL A 135 3.68 -7.65 21.30
N GLU A 136 4.30 -7.95 22.42
CA GLU A 136 3.59 -7.97 23.71
C GLU A 136 3.14 -6.55 24.07
N ALA A 137 1.91 -6.42 24.59
CA ALA A 137 1.42 -5.14 25.07
C ALA A 137 2.27 -4.67 26.27
N ILE A 138 2.81 -3.46 26.16
CA ILE A 138 3.47 -2.83 27.32
C ILE A 138 2.36 -2.40 28.27
N GLU A 139 2.24 -3.05 29.42
CA GLU A 139 1.41 -2.57 30.51
C GLU A 139 1.99 -1.24 31.01
N ARG A 140 1.30 -0.14 30.71
CA ARG A 140 1.61 1.14 31.36
C ARG A 140 1.19 1.01 32.80
N ILE A 141 2.15 0.76 33.69
CA ILE A 141 1.94 0.93 35.13
C ILE A 141 1.57 2.40 35.28
N ALA A 142 0.32 2.65 35.66
CA ALA A 142 -0.15 4.01 35.86
C ALA A 142 0.75 4.67 36.92
N VAL A 143 1.47 5.69 36.52
CA VAL A 143 2.38 6.48 37.40
C VAL A 143 1.59 7.09 38.56
N GLU A 144 0.29 7.14 38.45
CA GLU A 144 -0.66 7.59 39.47
C GLU A 144 -0.53 6.81 40.81
N ASN A 145 -0.20 5.50 40.75
CA ASN A 145 0.00 4.70 41.96
C ASN A 145 1.36 4.95 42.63
N LEU A 146 2.32 5.51 41.91
CA LEU A 146 3.63 5.88 42.49
C LEU A 146 3.60 7.23 43.17
N LEU A 147 2.71 8.14 42.76
CA LEU A 147 2.52 9.45 43.42
C LEU A 147 1.69 9.31 44.70
N ALA A 148 0.75 8.39 44.77
CA ALA A 148 -0.03 8.14 45.98
C ALA A 148 0.78 7.45 47.12
N ALA A 149 1.88 6.78 46.78
CA ALA A 149 2.77 6.15 47.76
C ALA A 149 3.82 7.09 48.36
N SER A 150 3.92 8.33 47.84
CA SER A 150 4.91 9.30 48.33
C SER A 150 4.38 10.32 49.35
N GLU A 151 3.09 10.23 49.71
CA GLU A 151 2.50 11.07 50.76
C GLU A 151 2.55 10.38 52.15
N GLN A 152 3.74 10.02 52.57
CA GLN A 152 4.01 9.82 54.01
C GLN A 152 4.82 11.01 54.54
N PRO A 153 4.43 11.65 55.66
CA PRO A 153 5.09 12.83 56.16
C PRO A 153 6.49 12.45 56.71
N ASN A 154 7.49 12.86 55.95
CA ASN A 154 8.88 12.66 56.35
C ASN A 154 9.29 13.58 57.48
N THR A 155 9.76 12.98 58.54
CA THR A 155 10.61 13.58 59.55
C THR A 155 11.86 14.24 58.95
N VAL A 156 12.05 15.45 59.37
CA VAL A 156 13.13 16.36 59.06
C VAL A 156 14.50 15.68 59.12
N PHE A 157 15.22 15.65 57.97
CA PHE A 157 16.67 15.63 57.97
C PHE A 157 17.18 16.84 57.21
N GLU A 158 17.59 17.86 57.94
CA GLU A 158 18.40 18.97 57.41
C GLU A 158 19.73 18.40 56.94
N ARG A 159 19.90 18.30 55.64
CA ARG A 159 21.24 18.18 55.04
C ARG A 159 21.58 19.47 54.30
N LYS A 160 22.47 20.22 54.88
CA LYS A 160 23.12 21.42 54.35
C LYS A 160 23.70 21.08 52.96
N VAL A 161 23.07 21.55 51.90
CA VAL A 161 23.60 21.42 50.54
C VAL A 161 24.44 22.68 50.25
N GLU A 162 25.74 22.47 50.11
CA GLU A 162 26.70 23.45 49.61
C GLU A 162 26.46 23.62 48.11
N ILE A 163 26.04 24.81 47.69
CA ILE A 163 25.77 25.15 46.29
C ILE A 163 27.11 25.35 45.58
N VAL A 164 27.55 24.36 44.82
CA VAL A 164 28.55 24.53 43.81
C VAL A 164 27.86 25.11 42.56
N GLN A 165 28.14 26.35 42.24
CA GLN A 165 27.72 26.97 40.99
C GLN A 165 28.57 26.40 39.85
N ASP A 166 28.07 25.42 39.13
CA ASP A 166 28.60 25.04 37.81
C ASP A 166 27.87 25.85 36.75
N GLU A 167 28.66 26.57 36.03
CA GLU A 167 28.33 27.43 34.90
C GLU A 167 27.67 26.59 33.77
N VAL A 168 26.35 26.71 33.63
CA VAL A 168 25.61 26.05 32.56
C VAL A 168 25.83 26.81 31.27
N ALA A 169 26.63 26.24 30.38
CA ALA A 169 26.77 26.72 29.02
C ALA A 169 25.42 26.63 28.31
N GLU A 170 24.87 27.77 27.94
CA GLU A 170 23.64 27.88 27.15
C GLU A 170 23.83 27.24 25.76
N THR A 171 23.19 26.13 25.51
CA THR A 171 23.05 25.61 24.16
C THR A 171 22.01 26.44 23.38
N PRO A 172 22.32 26.93 22.16
CA PRO A 172 21.38 27.75 21.42
C PRO A 172 20.19 26.89 20.99
N VAL A 173 19.01 27.25 21.44
CA VAL A 173 17.76 26.68 20.98
C VAL A 173 17.50 27.20 19.55
N ILE A 174 17.63 26.33 18.55
CA ILE A 174 17.23 26.64 17.17
C ILE A 174 15.73 26.69 17.14
N ALA A 175 15.14 27.89 17.10
CA ALA A 175 13.74 28.10 16.85
C ALA A 175 13.45 27.69 15.40
N MET A 176 12.66 26.61 15.22
CA MET A 176 12.10 26.29 13.92
C MET A 176 11.08 27.37 13.53
N ASP A 177 11.46 28.18 12.55
CA ASP A 177 10.55 29.14 11.90
C ASP A 177 9.44 28.37 11.17
N THR A 178 8.25 28.37 11.73
CA THR A 178 7.06 27.82 11.09
C THR A 178 6.62 28.79 9.99
N GLN A 179 7.09 28.55 8.78
CA GLN A 179 6.70 29.28 7.58
C GLN A 179 5.19 29.19 7.38
N LYS A 180 4.50 30.27 7.77
CA LYS A 180 3.05 30.47 7.62
C LYS A 180 2.70 30.45 6.15
N ARG A 181 2.08 29.37 5.66
CA ARG A 181 1.58 29.26 4.28
C ARG A 181 0.56 30.36 4.05
N ARG A 182 0.86 31.27 3.14
CA ARG A 182 -0.07 32.34 2.72
C ARG A 182 -1.21 31.69 1.91
N PRO A 183 -2.49 31.96 2.24
CA PRO A 183 -3.59 31.44 1.44
C PRO A 183 -3.67 32.21 0.11
N TYR A 184 -3.61 31.48 -1.00
CA TYR A 184 -3.76 32.00 -2.38
C TYR A 184 -5.18 32.44 -2.75
N LEU A 185 -6.04 32.70 -1.75
CA LEU A 185 -7.45 33.05 -1.96
C LEU A 185 -7.69 34.45 -2.57
N HIS A 186 -6.68 35.31 -2.59
CA HIS A 186 -6.87 36.69 -3.07
C HIS A 186 -6.80 36.87 -4.59
N TYR A 187 -6.30 35.86 -5.33
CA TYR A 187 -6.20 35.99 -6.81
C TYR A 187 -7.45 35.50 -7.56
N ALA A 188 -8.33 34.71 -6.93
CA ALA A 188 -9.57 34.27 -7.56
C ALA A 188 -10.61 35.38 -7.72
N ALA A 189 -10.63 36.37 -6.85
CA ALA A 189 -11.58 37.48 -6.89
C ALA A 189 -11.28 38.45 -8.05
N VAL A 190 -10.04 38.62 -8.43
CA VAL A 190 -9.65 39.56 -9.51
C VAL A 190 -10.04 39.00 -10.88
N LEU A 191 -9.98 37.68 -11.08
CA LEU A 191 -10.35 37.04 -12.35
C LEU A 191 -11.87 37.08 -12.63
N VAL A 192 -12.69 36.98 -11.60
CA VAL A 192 -14.15 37.05 -11.74
C VAL A 192 -14.60 38.48 -12.07
N LEU A 193 -13.95 39.53 -11.51
CA LEU A 193 -14.25 40.91 -11.81
C LEU A 193 -13.82 41.32 -13.23
N ALA A 194 -12.77 40.74 -13.78
CA ALA A 194 -12.33 41.05 -15.16
C ALA A 194 -13.28 40.45 -16.22
N LEU A 195 -13.98 39.33 -15.91
CA LEU A 195 -14.96 38.72 -16.81
C LEU A 195 -16.34 39.36 -16.78
N ALA A 196 -16.66 40.20 -15.76
CA ALA A 196 -17.93 40.89 -15.66
C ALA A 196 -17.99 42.29 -16.35
N VAL A 197 -16.84 42.75 -16.91
CA VAL A 197 -16.72 44.08 -17.58
C VAL A 197 -16.57 43.94 -19.10
N THR A 198 -16.57 42.72 -19.64
CA THR A 198 -16.60 42.45 -21.08
C THR A 198 -17.99 41.98 -21.50
#